data_ac2efd57cfff9afea6be57b301fdb9d1
#
_entry.id   ac2efd57cfff9afea6be57b301fdb9d1
#
_cell.length_a   1.000
_cell.length_b   1.000
_cell.length_c   1.000
_cell.angle_alpha   90.00
_cell.angle_beta   90.00
_cell.angle_gamma   90.00
#
_symmetry.space_group_name_H-M   'P 1'
#
loop_
_entity.id
_entity.type
_entity.pdbx_description
1 polymer ?
#
loop_
_entity_poly.entity_id
_entity_poly.type
_entity_poly.pdbx_seq_one_letter_code
_entity_poly.pdbx_strand_id
1 'polypeptide(L)'
;MGEGHKKLNFSDCMGLAIGQIIGSGIMVLTGIVIGLTGHGIAVAFILGAVLAIITCVPFIILTSAIPSSGAGFTYIRRLMGEKAGFMYIAMFVLSQVLIATYAKGFASYFCSIFPQFGESAVAMAALVICTAINLIGLKSSALVQKGMVVLLLLSLFLFIVFGLPKVSWDALTPTVSNLMPNGPKNFFTGVALLSFACGGAKFVAENGDDIVEPSRTIPKVIVLSTSIVAVFYVLIGIVAGGVLPVETVAFQNLTLVAQEIFPTWLYLFFVFGGAVFALLTTLNGTLSWVTRGLQAAAKQGWLPEKTAEENRNGVP
;
A
#
# COMPACT_ATOMS: atom_id res chain seq x y z
N MET A 1 -25.02 13.19 -24.92
CA MET A 1 -24.96 11.85 -24.36
C MET A 1 -23.46 11.53 -24.26
N GLY A 2 -22.86 11.74 -23.09
CA GLY A 2 -21.43 11.45 -22.90
C GLY A 2 -21.23 9.95 -22.97
N GLU A 3 -20.16 9.52 -23.64
CA GLU A 3 -19.67 8.15 -23.58
C GLU A 3 -19.48 7.80 -22.10
N GLY A 4 -20.26 6.84 -21.60
CA GLY A 4 -20.25 6.47 -20.20
C GLY A 4 -18.85 6.05 -19.79
N HIS A 5 -18.24 6.74 -18.83
CA HIS A 5 -16.92 6.41 -18.30
C HIS A 5 -16.89 4.93 -17.92
N LYS A 6 -15.88 4.21 -18.43
CA LYS A 6 -15.73 2.77 -18.16
C LYS A 6 -15.45 2.56 -16.66
N LYS A 7 -16.44 2.06 -15.94
CA LYS A 7 -16.33 1.76 -14.51
C LYS A 7 -15.27 0.69 -14.24
N LEU A 8 -14.69 0.74 -13.03
CA LEU A 8 -13.77 -0.25 -12.52
C LEU A 8 -14.50 -1.56 -12.20
N ASN A 9 -13.99 -2.66 -12.70
CA ASN A 9 -14.46 -3.98 -12.34
C ASN A 9 -13.72 -4.52 -11.09
N PHE A 10 -14.13 -5.68 -10.59
CA PHE A 10 -13.53 -6.33 -9.43
C PHE A 10 -12.00 -6.51 -9.56
N SER A 11 -11.52 -6.95 -10.72
CA SER A 11 -10.08 -7.17 -10.95
C SER A 11 -9.27 -5.84 -10.97
N ASP A 12 -9.87 -4.75 -11.43
CA ASP A 12 -9.24 -3.43 -11.39
C ASP A 12 -9.10 -2.95 -9.95
N CYS A 13 -10.18 -3.11 -9.15
CA CYS A 13 -10.18 -2.78 -7.73
C CYS A 13 -9.20 -3.63 -6.92
N MET A 14 -9.06 -4.92 -7.25
CA MET A 14 -8.04 -5.80 -6.64
C MET A 14 -6.62 -5.29 -6.93
N GLY A 15 -6.33 -4.89 -8.17
CA GLY A 15 -5.03 -4.29 -8.52
C GLY A 15 -4.74 -3.01 -7.75
N LEU A 16 -5.73 -2.11 -7.64
CA LEU A 16 -5.61 -0.88 -6.86
C LEU A 16 -5.38 -1.19 -5.37
N ALA A 17 -6.17 -2.10 -4.79
CA ALA A 17 -6.07 -2.47 -3.38
C ALA A 17 -4.72 -3.10 -3.03
N ILE A 18 -4.31 -4.13 -3.77
CA ILE A 18 -3.03 -4.83 -3.54
C ILE A 18 -1.86 -3.87 -3.70
N GLY A 19 -1.84 -3.07 -4.77
CA GLY A 19 -0.77 -2.08 -4.99
C GLY A 19 -0.76 -0.95 -3.95
N GLN A 20 -1.88 -0.67 -3.30
CA GLN A 20 -1.95 0.30 -2.21
C GLN A 20 -1.50 -0.29 -0.86
N ILE A 21 -1.71 -1.60 -0.64
CA ILE A 21 -1.21 -2.28 0.56
C ILE A 21 0.30 -2.52 0.43
N ILE A 22 0.74 -3.11 -0.71
CA ILE A 22 2.15 -3.45 -0.95
C ILE A 22 2.88 -2.21 -1.47
N GLY A 23 3.32 -1.38 -0.55
CA GLY A 23 4.09 -0.17 -0.84
C GLY A 23 5.47 -0.21 -0.17
N SER A 24 5.94 0.95 0.25
CA SER A 24 7.17 1.08 1.05
C SER A 24 7.12 0.27 2.36
N GLY A 25 5.91 -0.06 2.84
CA GLY A 25 5.70 -0.79 4.09
C GLY A 25 6.46 -2.10 4.15
N ILE A 26 6.33 -2.96 3.14
CA ILE A 26 7.01 -4.27 3.17
C ILE A 26 8.54 -4.13 3.00
N MET A 27 9.00 -3.19 2.17
CA MET A 27 10.42 -3.06 1.85
C MET A 27 11.24 -2.44 2.99
N VAL A 28 10.65 -1.53 3.73
CA VAL A 28 11.33 -0.75 4.78
C VAL A 28 10.89 -1.18 6.19
N LEU A 29 9.56 -1.29 6.42
CA LEU A 29 9.07 -1.60 7.76
C LEU A 29 9.42 -3.01 8.21
N THR A 30 9.61 -3.97 7.30
CA THR A 30 10.03 -5.33 7.66
C THR A 30 11.34 -5.31 8.45
N GLY A 31 12.37 -4.62 7.98
CA GLY A 31 13.64 -4.51 8.71
C GLY A 31 13.53 -3.73 10.00
N ILE A 32 12.74 -2.65 10.03
CA ILE A 32 12.48 -1.88 11.26
C ILE A 32 11.80 -2.78 12.30
N VAL A 33 10.79 -3.54 11.89
CA VAL A 33 10.04 -4.41 12.80
C VAL A 33 10.89 -5.61 13.24
N ILE A 34 11.76 -6.16 12.39
CA ILE A 34 12.74 -7.18 12.81
C ILE A 34 13.63 -6.61 13.93
N GLY A 35 14.08 -5.35 13.83
CA GLY A 35 14.82 -4.70 14.91
C GLY A 35 14.05 -4.57 16.22
N LEU A 36 12.71 -4.49 16.17
CA LEU A 36 11.84 -4.42 17.35
C LEU A 36 11.43 -5.79 17.88
N THR A 37 11.18 -6.77 17.02
CA THR A 37 10.53 -8.05 17.35
C THR A 37 11.44 -9.26 17.18
N GLY A 38 12.65 -9.08 16.64
CA GLY A 38 13.53 -10.20 16.32
C GLY A 38 12.86 -11.21 15.40
N HIS A 39 12.97 -12.49 15.72
CA HIS A 39 12.31 -13.59 15.00
C HIS A 39 10.78 -13.61 15.13
N GLY A 40 10.19 -12.78 16.01
CA GLY A 40 8.75 -12.63 16.18
C GLY A 40 8.04 -11.91 15.01
N ILE A 41 8.77 -11.48 13.99
CA ILE A 41 8.23 -10.71 12.84
C ILE A 41 7.04 -11.41 12.15
N ALA A 42 7.07 -12.73 11.96
CA ALA A 42 5.99 -13.46 11.34
C ALA A 42 4.69 -13.40 12.16
N VAL A 43 4.80 -13.57 13.49
CA VAL A 43 3.66 -13.44 14.41
C VAL A 43 3.16 -11.99 14.45
N ALA A 44 4.08 -11.03 14.42
CA ALA A 44 3.72 -9.61 14.35
C ALA A 44 2.96 -9.27 13.06
N PHE A 45 3.31 -9.87 11.90
CA PHE A 45 2.54 -9.73 10.66
C PHE A 45 1.13 -10.33 10.76
N ILE A 46 0.98 -11.51 11.36
CA ILE A 46 -0.35 -12.11 11.58
C ILE A 46 -1.23 -11.18 12.42
N LEU A 47 -0.72 -10.72 13.56
CA LEU A 47 -1.46 -9.81 14.44
C LEU A 47 -1.74 -8.46 13.76
N GLY A 48 -0.76 -7.91 13.06
CA GLY A 48 -0.91 -6.67 12.28
C GLY A 48 -1.99 -6.78 11.21
N ALA A 49 -2.03 -7.89 10.46
CA ALA A 49 -3.05 -8.14 9.45
C ALA A 49 -4.46 -8.30 10.06
N VAL A 50 -4.58 -9.00 11.19
CA VAL A 50 -5.85 -9.11 11.93
C VAL A 50 -6.35 -7.73 12.36
N LEU A 51 -5.48 -6.91 12.95
CA LEU A 51 -5.83 -5.54 13.34
C LEU A 51 -6.21 -4.69 12.12
N ALA A 52 -5.50 -4.82 11.00
CA ALA A 52 -5.83 -4.11 9.76
C ALA A 52 -7.24 -4.49 9.26
N ILE A 53 -7.60 -5.78 9.26
CA ILE A 53 -8.95 -6.24 8.89
C ILE A 53 -9.99 -5.66 9.84
N ILE A 54 -9.76 -5.69 11.16
CA ILE A 54 -10.67 -5.11 12.15
C ILE A 54 -10.89 -3.62 11.89
N THR A 55 -9.84 -2.86 11.60
CA THR A 55 -9.94 -1.42 11.29
C THR A 55 -10.65 -1.15 9.95
N CYS A 56 -10.71 -2.11 9.04
CA CYS A 56 -11.46 -2.01 7.80
C CYS A 56 -12.95 -2.33 7.95
N VAL A 57 -13.39 -2.99 9.03
CA VAL A 57 -14.80 -3.37 9.24
C VAL A 57 -15.76 -2.19 9.11
N PRO A 58 -15.53 -1.00 9.71
CA PRO A 58 -16.40 0.16 9.50
C PRO A 58 -16.53 0.56 8.04
N PHE A 59 -15.42 0.54 7.27
CA PHE A 59 -15.45 0.82 5.83
C PHE A 59 -16.25 -0.22 5.06
N ILE A 60 -16.10 -1.51 5.38
CA ILE A 60 -16.86 -2.61 4.77
C ILE A 60 -18.36 -2.41 4.96
N ILE A 61 -18.79 -2.09 6.18
CA ILE A 61 -20.21 -1.87 6.51
C ILE A 61 -20.74 -0.62 5.81
N LEU A 62 -20.01 0.49 5.91
CA LEU A 62 -20.45 1.78 5.37
C LEU A 62 -20.48 1.78 3.83
N THR A 63 -19.50 1.18 3.16
CA THR A 63 -19.51 1.06 1.69
C THR A 63 -20.60 0.14 1.18
N SER A 64 -21.01 -0.85 1.95
CA SER A 64 -22.17 -1.70 1.62
C SER A 64 -23.48 -0.92 1.70
N ALA A 65 -23.62 -0.05 2.71
CA ALA A 65 -24.84 0.70 2.99
C ALA A 65 -24.93 2.03 2.20
N ILE A 66 -23.81 2.72 2.03
CA ILE A 66 -23.74 4.08 1.47
C ILE A 66 -22.53 4.16 0.52
N PRO A 67 -22.58 3.50 -0.67
CA PRO A 67 -21.50 3.61 -1.62
C PRO A 67 -21.40 5.06 -2.13
N SER A 68 -20.20 5.63 -2.10
CA SER A 68 -19.94 7.01 -2.53
C SER A 68 -18.46 7.23 -2.83
N SER A 69 -18.13 8.12 -3.74
CA SER A 69 -16.77 8.63 -3.88
C SER A 69 -16.41 9.59 -2.75
N GLY A 70 -15.12 9.67 -2.40
CA GLY A 70 -14.68 10.39 -1.21
C GLY A 70 -15.27 9.79 0.07
N ALA A 71 -15.26 8.47 0.14
CA ALA A 71 -15.93 7.68 1.18
C ALA A 71 -15.58 8.14 2.61
N GLY A 72 -14.27 8.34 2.88
CA GLY A 72 -13.82 8.75 4.21
C GLY A 72 -14.43 10.08 4.65
N PHE A 73 -14.38 11.10 3.79
CA PHE A 73 -14.98 12.40 4.06
C PHE A 73 -16.50 12.32 4.20
N THR A 74 -17.16 11.64 3.26
CA THR A 74 -18.62 11.51 3.20
C THR A 74 -19.17 10.82 4.45
N TYR A 75 -18.53 9.73 4.91
CA TYR A 75 -18.97 8.99 6.08
C TYR A 75 -18.80 9.77 7.38
N ILE A 76 -17.62 10.38 7.57
CA ILE A 76 -17.36 11.14 8.79
C ILE A 76 -18.29 12.34 8.87
N ARG A 77 -18.45 13.10 7.79
CA ARG A 77 -19.36 14.23 7.77
C ARG A 77 -20.82 13.83 8.05
N ARG A 78 -21.30 12.75 7.40
CA ARG A 78 -22.70 12.31 7.53
C ARG A 78 -23.03 11.74 8.90
N LEU A 79 -22.08 11.04 9.52
CA LEU A 79 -22.31 10.35 10.80
C LEU A 79 -21.90 11.18 12.02
N MET A 80 -20.85 12.01 11.90
CA MET A 80 -20.28 12.78 13.00
C MET A 80 -20.50 14.29 12.88
N GLY A 81 -21.07 14.73 11.75
CA GLY A 81 -21.41 16.13 11.47
C GLY A 81 -20.32 16.96 10.81
N GLU A 82 -20.67 18.22 10.50
CA GLU A 82 -19.86 19.15 9.69
C GLU A 82 -18.47 19.42 10.29
N LYS A 83 -18.38 19.62 11.61
CA LYS A 83 -17.10 19.90 12.28
C LYS A 83 -16.11 18.74 12.14
N ALA A 84 -16.58 17.51 12.29
CA ALA A 84 -15.75 16.33 12.11
C ALA A 84 -15.34 16.16 10.64
N GLY A 85 -16.24 16.43 9.68
CA GLY A 85 -15.95 16.47 8.26
C GLY A 85 -14.84 17.48 7.91
N PHE A 86 -14.89 18.68 8.48
CA PHE A 86 -13.83 19.68 8.30
C PHE A 86 -12.47 19.21 8.84
N MET A 87 -12.45 18.70 10.06
CA MET A 87 -11.22 18.15 10.64
C MET A 87 -10.64 17.03 9.79
N TYR A 88 -11.50 16.14 9.28
CA TYR A 88 -11.07 15.05 8.40
C TYR A 88 -10.42 15.59 7.13
N ILE A 89 -11.06 16.51 6.39
CA ILE A 89 -10.51 17.02 5.12
C ILE A 89 -9.22 17.82 5.34
N ALA A 90 -9.12 18.56 6.42
CA ALA A 90 -7.88 19.27 6.77
C ALA A 90 -6.72 18.30 7.01
N MET A 91 -6.94 17.23 7.80
CA MET A 91 -5.95 16.19 8.05
C MET A 91 -5.65 15.38 6.77
N PHE A 92 -6.66 15.12 5.95
CA PHE A 92 -6.52 14.44 4.67
C PHE A 92 -5.58 15.22 3.73
N VAL A 93 -5.78 16.53 3.57
CA VAL A 93 -4.89 17.39 2.75
C VAL A 93 -3.47 17.40 3.30
N LEU A 94 -3.30 17.55 4.61
CA LEU A 94 -1.97 17.53 5.25
C LEU A 94 -1.27 16.18 5.05
N SER A 95 -2.01 15.06 5.07
CA SER A 95 -1.44 13.72 4.87
C SER A 95 -0.89 13.50 3.46
N GLN A 96 -1.24 14.34 2.47
CA GLN A 96 -0.77 14.17 1.08
C GLN A 96 0.73 14.47 0.90
N VAL A 97 1.42 14.95 1.91
CA VAL A 97 2.90 14.96 1.96
C VAL A 97 3.48 13.54 1.71
N LEU A 98 2.72 12.50 2.03
CA LEU A 98 3.09 11.11 1.73
C LEU A 98 3.33 10.85 0.23
N ILE A 99 2.67 11.56 -0.68
CA ILE A 99 2.89 11.45 -2.14
C ILE A 99 4.36 11.76 -2.47
N ALA A 100 4.90 12.85 -1.91
CA ALA A 100 6.31 13.20 -2.09
C ALA A 100 7.25 12.15 -1.47
N THR A 101 6.87 11.56 -0.34
CA THR A 101 7.63 10.49 0.32
C THR A 101 7.70 9.24 -0.57
N TYR A 102 6.59 8.84 -1.20
CA TYR A 102 6.58 7.71 -2.14
C TYR A 102 7.41 7.97 -3.38
N ALA A 103 7.32 9.17 -3.96
CA ALA A 103 8.13 9.56 -5.10
C ALA A 103 9.63 9.59 -4.78
N LYS A 104 10.00 10.11 -3.62
CA LYS A 104 11.40 10.08 -3.14
C LYS A 104 11.89 8.66 -2.85
N GLY A 105 11.07 7.84 -2.21
CA GLY A 105 11.39 6.43 -1.98
C GLY A 105 11.65 5.69 -3.29
N PHE A 106 10.79 5.87 -4.29
CA PHE A 106 11.00 5.34 -5.64
C PHE A 106 12.35 5.81 -6.22
N ALA A 107 12.62 7.11 -6.16
CA ALA A 107 13.86 7.69 -6.72
C ALA A 107 15.11 7.13 -6.03
N SER A 108 15.08 6.96 -4.72
CA SER A 108 16.19 6.40 -3.95
C SER A 108 16.53 4.96 -4.38
N TYR A 109 15.52 4.08 -4.53
CA TYR A 109 15.75 2.73 -5.06
C TYR A 109 16.20 2.73 -6.52
N PHE A 110 15.62 3.57 -7.35
CA PHE A 110 16.01 3.68 -8.77
C PHE A 110 17.46 4.17 -8.91
N CYS A 111 17.83 5.23 -8.19
CA CYS A 111 19.17 5.80 -8.23
C CYS A 111 20.24 4.91 -7.56
N SER A 112 19.85 3.99 -6.68
CA SER A 112 20.80 2.99 -6.16
C SER A 112 21.33 2.05 -7.26
N ILE A 113 20.57 1.88 -8.33
CA ILE A 113 20.97 1.07 -9.51
C ILE A 113 21.55 1.95 -10.62
N PHE A 114 21.00 3.17 -10.78
CA PHE A 114 21.40 4.14 -11.79
C PHE A 114 21.91 5.44 -11.15
N PRO A 115 23.13 5.44 -10.57
CA PRO A 115 23.67 6.59 -9.83
C PRO A 115 23.86 7.86 -10.67
N GLN A 116 23.87 7.73 -12.00
CA GLN A 116 24.00 8.87 -12.92
C GLN A 116 22.80 9.81 -12.92
N PHE A 117 21.64 9.39 -12.39
CA PHE A 117 20.44 10.22 -12.32
C PHE A 117 20.33 10.89 -10.94
N GLY A 118 19.89 12.16 -10.93
CA GLY A 118 19.63 12.87 -9.68
C GLY A 118 18.30 12.43 -9.08
N GLU A 119 18.28 12.09 -7.78
CA GLU A 119 17.07 11.62 -7.08
C GLU A 119 15.87 12.56 -7.22
N SER A 120 16.09 13.88 -7.13
CA SER A 120 15.02 14.87 -7.26
C SER A 120 14.41 14.88 -8.67
N ALA A 121 15.22 14.70 -9.71
CA ALA A 121 14.74 14.64 -11.08
C ALA A 121 13.94 13.37 -11.33
N VAL A 122 14.41 12.22 -10.82
CA VAL A 122 13.71 10.93 -10.91
C VAL A 122 12.38 10.94 -10.14
N ALA A 123 12.39 11.51 -8.94
CA ALA A 123 11.15 11.67 -8.14
C ALA A 123 10.11 12.53 -8.87
N MET A 124 10.55 13.66 -9.44
CA MET A 124 9.66 14.54 -10.21
C MET A 124 9.15 13.86 -11.48
N ALA A 125 10.00 13.13 -12.21
CA ALA A 125 9.58 12.37 -13.39
C ALA A 125 8.52 11.31 -13.02
N ALA A 126 8.71 10.57 -11.93
CA ALA A 126 7.72 9.60 -11.44
C ALA A 126 6.37 10.26 -11.12
N LEU A 127 6.38 11.41 -10.43
CA LEU A 127 5.17 12.18 -10.14
C LEU A 127 4.46 12.62 -11.43
N VAL A 128 5.19 13.20 -12.37
CA VAL A 128 4.63 13.68 -13.65
C VAL A 128 4.03 12.52 -14.45
N ILE A 129 4.74 11.39 -14.57
CA ILE A 129 4.29 10.21 -15.31
C ILE A 129 3.02 9.62 -14.65
N CYS A 130 3.03 9.39 -13.33
CA CYS A 130 1.86 8.86 -12.64
C CYS A 130 0.67 9.81 -12.71
N THR A 131 0.88 11.12 -12.60
CA THR A 131 -0.17 12.12 -12.78
C THR A 131 -0.72 12.09 -14.20
N ALA A 132 0.13 12.04 -15.23
CA ALA A 132 -0.29 11.95 -16.62
C ALA A 132 -1.14 10.70 -16.88
N ILE A 133 -0.73 9.54 -16.35
CA ILE A 133 -1.50 8.28 -16.46
C ILE A 133 -2.87 8.43 -15.80
N ASN A 134 -2.96 9.05 -14.63
CA ASN A 134 -4.22 9.27 -13.93
C ASN A 134 -5.13 10.25 -14.70
N LEU A 135 -4.58 11.31 -15.32
CA LEU A 135 -5.33 12.27 -16.14
C LEU A 135 -5.93 11.66 -17.42
N ILE A 136 -5.35 10.57 -17.95
CA ILE A 136 -5.94 9.82 -19.09
C ILE A 136 -7.24 9.12 -18.68
N GLY A 137 -7.40 8.78 -17.41
CA GLY A 137 -8.61 8.20 -16.87
C GLY A 137 -8.33 7.09 -15.84
N LEU A 138 -9.25 6.95 -14.90
CA LEU A 138 -9.14 5.99 -13.79
C LEU A 138 -8.99 4.54 -14.28
N LYS A 139 -9.65 4.17 -15.36
CA LYS A 139 -9.54 2.82 -15.96
C LYS A 139 -8.15 2.54 -16.53
N SER A 140 -7.54 3.53 -17.17
CA SER A 140 -6.17 3.43 -17.70
C SER A 140 -5.17 3.32 -16.58
N SER A 141 -5.31 4.14 -15.53
CA SER A 141 -4.51 4.06 -14.32
C SER A 141 -4.61 2.68 -13.65
N ALA A 142 -5.82 2.13 -13.52
CA ALA A 142 -6.04 0.80 -12.95
C ALA A 142 -5.43 -0.33 -13.80
N LEU A 143 -5.40 -0.19 -15.14
CA LEU A 143 -4.77 -1.18 -16.02
C LEU A 143 -3.23 -1.21 -15.84
N VAL A 144 -2.60 -0.02 -15.81
CA VAL A 144 -1.17 0.11 -15.52
C VAL A 144 -0.86 -0.43 -14.13
N GLN A 145 -1.68 -0.08 -13.16
CA GLN A 145 -1.58 -0.58 -11.78
C GLN A 145 -1.57 -2.11 -11.73
N LYS A 146 -2.49 -2.78 -12.44
CA LYS A 146 -2.54 -4.25 -12.50
C LYS A 146 -1.26 -4.85 -13.05
N GLY A 147 -0.73 -4.29 -14.13
CA GLY A 147 0.53 -4.76 -14.70
C GLY A 147 1.69 -4.70 -13.69
N MET A 148 1.82 -3.56 -13.01
CA MET A 148 2.83 -3.38 -11.97
C MET A 148 2.62 -4.35 -10.78
N VAL A 149 1.38 -4.55 -10.35
CA VAL A 149 1.05 -5.46 -9.23
C VAL A 149 1.36 -6.92 -9.57
N VAL A 150 1.13 -7.36 -10.80
CA VAL A 150 1.48 -8.74 -11.22
C VAL A 150 2.99 -8.96 -11.12
N LEU A 151 3.80 -8.02 -11.62
CA LEU A 151 5.26 -8.10 -11.52
C LEU A 151 5.75 -8.01 -10.08
N LEU A 152 5.12 -7.18 -9.27
CA LEU A 152 5.38 -7.04 -7.84
C LEU A 152 5.11 -8.35 -7.09
N LEU A 153 3.93 -8.95 -7.28
CA LEU A 153 3.58 -10.23 -6.64
C LEU A 153 4.48 -11.37 -7.11
N LEU A 154 4.84 -11.40 -8.39
CA LEU A 154 5.80 -12.38 -8.92
C LEU A 154 7.16 -12.23 -8.24
N SER A 155 7.65 -11.01 -8.10
CA SER A 155 8.92 -10.71 -7.43
C SER A 155 8.92 -11.18 -5.97
N LEU A 156 7.85 -10.88 -5.22
CA LEU A 156 7.69 -11.32 -3.83
C LEU A 156 7.50 -12.84 -3.71
N PHE A 157 6.79 -13.43 -4.65
CA PHE A 157 6.63 -14.89 -4.71
C PHE A 157 7.97 -15.59 -4.91
N LEU A 158 8.80 -15.11 -5.84
CA LEU A 158 10.15 -15.63 -6.04
C LEU A 158 11.01 -15.46 -4.78
N PHE A 159 10.90 -14.31 -4.09
CA PHE A 159 11.60 -14.09 -2.82
C PHE A 159 11.24 -15.16 -1.78
N ILE A 160 9.97 -15.52 -1.68
CA ILE A 160 9.50 -16.58 -0.77
C ILE A 160 10.04 -17.95 -1.21
N VAL A 161 9.87 -18.30 -2.49
CA VAL A 161 10.25 -19.64 -3.01
C VAL A 161 11.75 -19.90 -2.87
N PHE A 162 12.59 -18.94 -3.20
CA PHE A 162 14.05 -19.07 -3.10
C PHE A 162 14.57 -18.85 -1.67
N GLY A 163 13.83 -18.12 -0.84
CA GLY A 163 14.23 -17.83 0.52
C GLY A 163 13.88 -18.94 1.52
N LEU A 164 12.69 -19.56 1.40
CA LEU A 164 12.24 -20.59 2.34
C LEU A 164 13.24 -21.75 2.55
N PRO A 165 13.92 -22.28 1.51
CA PRO A 165 14.94 -23.32 1.69
C PRO A 165 16.19 -22.87 2.46
N LYS A 166 16.44 -21.56 2.55
CA LYS A 166 17.59 -20.98 3.26
C LYS A 166 17.28 -20.55 4.69
N VAL A 167 16.03 -20.74 5.13
CA VAL A 167 15.58 -20.34 6.48
C VAL A 167 16.18 -21.26 7.53
N SER A 168 16.77 -20.70 8.56
CA SER A 168 17.22 -21.39 9.77
C SER A 168 16.04 -21.60 10.72
N TRP A 169 15.34 -22.74 10.58
CA TRP A 169 14.11 -23.02 11.31
C TRP A 169 14.30 -23.08 12.84
N ASP A 170 15.48 -23.49 13.30
CA ASP A 170 15.83 -23.54 14.73
C ASP A 170 15.77 -22.15 15.38
N ALA A 171 16.13 -21.10 14.64
CA ALA A 171 16.07 -19.72 15.12
C ALA A 171 14.61 -19.21 15.25
N LEU A 172 13.67 -19.78 14.49
CA LEU A 172 12.27 -19.40 14.49
C LEU A 172 11.41 -20.12 15.54
N THR A 173 12.03 -20.89 16.45
CA THR A 173 11.28 -21.57 17.51
C THR A 173 10.46 -20.57 18.34
N PRO A 174 9.15 -20.82 18.58
CA PRO A 174 8.24 -19.84 19.20
C PRO A 174 8.42 -19.76 20.73
N THR A 175 9.62 -19.43 21.19
CA THR A 175 9.87 -19.10 22.59
C THR A 175 9.61 -17.62 22.85
N VAL A 176 9.20 -17.24 24.05
CA VAL A 176 8.94 -15.83 24.39
C VAL A 176 10.18 -14.97 24.16
N SER A 177 11.36 -15.48 24.43
CA SER A 177 12.64 -14.80 24.19
C SER A 177 12.89 -14.54 22.69
N ASN A 178 12.50 -15.46 21.80
CA ASN A 178 12.66 -15.30 20.37
C ASN A 178 11.56 -14.41 19.76
N LEU A 179 10.33 -14.48 20.29
CA LEU A 179 9.21 -13.69 19.80
C LEU A 179 9.27 -12.21 20.25
N MET A 180 9.80 -11.96 21.43
CA MET A 180 9.84 -10.62 22.05
C MET A 180 11.18 -10.32 22.70
N PRO A 181 12.33 -10.41 21.99
CA PRO A 181 13.65 -10.23 22.58
C PRO A 181 13.82 -8.84 23.22
N ASN A 182 13.16 -7.84 22.67
CA ASN A 182 13.18 -6.45 23.14
C ASN A 182 11.95 -6.08 23.99
N GLY A 183 11.24 -7.08 24.51
CA GLY A 183 10.09 -6.94 25.39
C GLY A 183 8.76 -6.67 24.67
N PRO A 184 7.64 -6.80 25.43
CA PRO A 184 6.30 -6.72 24.84
C PRO A 184 5.99 -5.34 24.22
N LYS A 185 6.48 -4.25 24.82
CA LYS A 185 6.26 -2.88 24.28
C LYS A 185 6.76 -2.75 22.84
N ASN A 186 7.99 -3.19 22.57
CA ASN A 186 8.58 -3.12 21.24
C ASN A 186 7.88 -4.06 20.26
N PHE A 187 7.50 -5.26 20.72
CA PHE A 187 6.72 -6.20 19.90
C PHE A 187 5.38 -5.60 19.45
N PHE A 188 4.57 -5.06 20.37
CA PHE A 188 3.30 -4.44 20.02
C PHE A 188 3.45 -3.13 19.22
N THR A 189 4.56 -2.40 19.40
CA THR A 189 4.91 -1.28 18.50
C THR A 189 5.12 -1.79 17.07
N GLY A 190 5.84 -2.90 16.89
CA GLY A 190 6.02 -3.56 15.62
C GLY A 190 4.68 -4.00 15.00
N VAL A 191 3.80 -4.64 15.79
CA VAL A 191 2.44 -5.03 15.36
C VAL A 191 1.64 -3.82 14.87
N ALA A 192 1.70 -2.69 15.58
CA ALA A 192 1.00 -1.46 15.18
C ALA A 192 1.53 -0.90 13.84
N LEU A 193 2.85 -0.88 13.64
CA LEU A 193 3.48 -0.47 12.37
C LEU A 193 3.04 -1.38 11.22
N LEU A 194 3.00 -2.70 11.43
CA LEU A 194 2.57 -3.67 10.41
C LEU A 194 1.06 -3.60 10.14
N SER A 195 0.25 -3.28 11.14
CA SER A 195 -1.18 -3.01 10.95
C SER A 195 -1.41 -1.83 10.01
N PHE A 196 -0.62 -0.76 10.15
CA PHE A 196 -0.64 0.35 9.20
C PHE A 196 -0.24 -0.10 7.79
N ALA A 197 0.83 -0.89 7.65
CA ALA A 197 1.29 -1.41 6.37
C ALA A 197 0.24 -2.29 5.65
N CYS A 198 -0.59 -3.03 6.40
CA CYS A 198 -1.67 -3.87 5.86
C CYS A 198 -2.97 -3.09 5.55
N GLY A 199 -3.10 -1.85 6.00
CA GLY A 199 -4.37 -1.10 6.00
C GLY A 199 -4.74 -0.40 4.68
N GLY A 200 -3.99 -0.58 3.59
CA GLY A 200 -4.16 0.18 2.35
C GLY A 200 -5.43 -0.11 1.54
N ALA A 201 -6.04 -1.30 1.71
CA ALA A 201 -7.20 -1.72 0.90
C ALA A 201 -8.42 -0.80 1.00
N LYS A 202 -8.63 -0.16 2.16
CA LYS A 202 -9.78 0.72 2.40
C LYS A 202 -9.85 1.92 1.45
N PHE A 203 -8.73 2.36 0.88
CA PHE A 203 -8.69 3.50 -0.04
C PHE A 203 -9.38 3.23 -1.38
N VAL A 204 -9.66 1.97 -1.74
CA VAL A 204 -10.51 1.65 -2.90
C VAL A 204 -11.92 2.24 -2.73
N ALA A 205 -12.42 2.36 -1.50
CA ALA A 205 -13.71 2.96 -1.21
C ALA A 205 -13.83 4.43 -1.65
N GLU A 206 -12.71 5.16 -1.72
CA GLU A 206 -12.69 6.55 -2.19
C GLU A 206 -13.15 6.70 -3.66
N ASN A 207 -13.07 5.63 -4.47
CA ASN A 207 -13.51 5.58 -5.87
C ASN A 207 -14.93 4.99 -6.03
N GLY A 208 -15.78 5.04 -5.01
CA GLY A 208 -17.05 4.30 -4.94
C GLY A 208 -17.97 4.45 -6.16
N ASP A 209 -18.15 5.68 -6.66
CA ASP A 209 -19.05 5.95 -7.80
C ASP A 209 -18.52 5.39 -9.13
N ASP A 210 -17.21 5.19 -9.22
CA ASP A 210 -16.52 4.68 -10.42
C ASP A 210 -16.45 3.14 -10.45
N ILE A 211 -16.99 2.44 -9.46
CA ILE A 211 -16.93 0.98 -9.32
C ILE A 211 -18.25 0.34 -9.74
N VAL A 212 -18.16 -0.82 -10.40
CA VAL A 212 -19.32 -1.66 -10.72
C VAL A 212 -19.80 -2.34 -9.45
N GLU A 213 -21.10 -2.22 -9.13
CA GLU A 213 -21.74 -2.76 -7.93
C GLU A 213 -20.92 -2.49 -6.64
N PRO A 214 -20.66 -1.21 -6.30
CA PRO A 214 -19.70 -0.85 -5.25
C PRO A 214 -20.02 -1.47 -3.90
N SER A 215 -21.32 -1.57 -3.53
CA SER A 215 -21.79 -2.18 -2.27
C SER A 215 -21.36 -3.64 -2.09
N ARG A 216 -21.11 -4.37 -3.18
CA ARG A 216 -20.67 -5.77 -3.16
C ARG A 216 -19.19 -5.91 -3.47
N THR A 217 -18.70 -5.09 -4.40
CA THR A 217 -17.31 -5.16 -4.89
C THR A 217 -16.33 -4.69 -3.85
N ILE A 218 -16.55 -3.51 -3.24
CA ILE A 218 -15.61 -2.91 -2.29
C ILE A 218 -15.36 -3.79 -1.06
N PRO A 219 -16.39 -4.30 -0.35
CA PRO A 219 -16.19 -5.18 0.78
C PRO A 219 -15.37 -6.44 0.45
N LYS A 220 -15.70 -7.08 -0.67
CA LYS A 220 -14.98 -8.29 -1.12
C LYS A 220 -13.52 -7.98 -1.45
N VAL A 221 -13.26 -6.85 -2.13
CA VAL A 221 -11.91 -6.41 -2.47
C VAL A 221 -11.10 -6.14 -1.21
N ILE A 222 -11.66 -5.42 -0.24
CA ILE A 222 -10.95 -5.10 1.02
C ILE A 222 -10.53 -6.39 1.73
N VAL A 223 -11.47 -7.32 1.95
CA VAL A 223 -11.19 -8.55 2.68
C VAL A 223 -10.20 -9.43 1.90
N LEU A 224 -10.45 -9.66 0.61
CA LEU A 224 -9.64 -10.59 -0.17
C LEU A 224 -8.23 -10.04 -0.41
N SER A 225 -8.08 -8.77 -0.76
CA SER A 225 -6.74 -8.18 -0.99
C SER A 225 -5.91 -8.16 0.30
N THR A 226 -6.52 -7.76 1.43
CA THR A 226 -5.81 -7.76 2.72
C THR A 226 -5.40 -9.17 3.13
N SER A 227 -6.27 -10.17 2.92
CA SER A 227 -5.96 -11.57 3.25
C SER A 227 -4.83 -12.14 2.37
N ILE A 228 -4.88 -11.90 1.06
CA ILE A 228 -3.82 -12.34 0.14
C ILE A 228 -2.49 -11.71 0.53
N VAL A 229 -2.46 -10.39 0.74
CA VAL A 229 -1.23 -9.69 1.10
C VAL A 229 -0.73 -10.11 2.48
N ALA A 230 -1.62 -10.38 3.44
CA ALA A 230 -1.24 -10.90 4.75
C ALA A 230 -0.47 -12.22 4.66
N VAL A 231 -0.91 -13.15 3.79
CA VAL A 231 -0.20 -14.42 3.56
C VAL A 231 1.20 -14.15 3.00
N PHE A 232 1.32 -13.27 1.99
CA PHE A 232 2.64 -12.89 1.47
C PHE A 232 3.52 -12.27 2.55
N TYR A 233 3.00 -11.38 3.36
CA TYR A 233 3.75 -10.68 4.40
C TYR A 233 4.24 -11.60 5.51
N VAL A 234 3.41 -12.57 5.91
CA VAL A 234 3.83 -13.59 6.89
C VAL A 234 4.98 -14.43 6.33
N LEU A 235 4.85 -14.91 5.08
CA LEU A 235 5.90 -15.71 4.44
C LEU A 235 7.19 -14.91 4.22
N ILE A 236 7.08 -13.64 3.81
CA ILE A 236 8.23 -12.75 3.70
C ILE A 236 8.85 -12.50 5.07
N GLY A 237 8.04 -12.32 6.11
CA GLY A 237 8.52 -12.18 7.50
C GLY A 237 9.31 -13.41 7.97
N ILE A 238 8.85 -14.62 7.66
CA ILE A 238 9.57 -15.87 7.94
C ILE A 238 10.93 -15.88 7.24
N VAL A 239 10.95 -15.58 5.94
CA VAL A 239 12.20 -15.55 5.16
C VAL A 239 13.15 -14.45 5.67
N ALA A 240 12.65 -13.23 5.84
CA ALA A 240 13.46 -12.09 6.26
C ALA A 240 14.03 -12.25 7.69
N GLY A 241 13.27 -12.88 8.59
CA GLY A 241 13.71 -13.11 9.97
C GLY A 241 14.49 -14.41 10.16
N GLY A 242 14.59 -15.29 9.15
CA GLY A 242 15.19 -16.61 9.29
C GLY A 242 16.38 -16.91 8.39
N VAL A 243 16.68 -16.08 7.37
CA VAL A 243 17.79 -16.32 6.41
C VAL A 243 19.10 -15.75 6.95
N LEU A 244 19.08 -14.57 7.53
CA LEU A 244 20.25 -13.89 8.08
C LEU A 244 20.06 -13.64 9.60
N PRO A 245 21.15 -13.46 10.36
CA PRO A 245 21.07 -13.08 11.78
C PRO A 245 20.25 -11.78 11.94
N VAL A 246 19.46 -11.72 13.01
CA VAL A 246 18.59 -10.57 13.30
C VAL A 246 19.37 -9.26 13.34
N GLU A 247 20.57 -9.27 13.92
CA GLU A 247 21.43 -8.10 14.06
C GLU A 247 21.86 -7.51 12.70
N THR A 248 21.95 -8.37 11.68
CA THR A 248 22.33 -7.97 10.32
C THR A 248 21.14 -7.34 9.58
N VAL A 249 19.92 -7.86 9.81
CA VAL A 249 18.70 -7.44 9.08
C VAL A 249 17.99 -6.31 9.79
N ALA A 250 18.18 -6.17 11.12
CA ALA A 250 17.53 -5.15 11.93
C ALA A 250 17.77 -3.75 11.37
N PHE A 251 16.68 -3.01 11.14
CA PHE A 251 16.66 -1.64 10.58
C PHE A 251 17.20 -1.52 9.15
N GLN A 252 17.41 -2.63 8.45
CA GLN A 252 17.85 -2.66 7.05
C GLN A 252 16.67 -2.90 6.10
N ASN A 253 16.88 -2.59 4.82
CA ASN A 253 15.90 -2.85 3.79
C ASN A 253 15.83 -4.34 3.43
N LEU A 254 14.67 -4.82 3.00
CA LEU A 254 14.47 -6.21 2.58
C LEU A 254 15.40 -6.63 1.43
N THR A 255 15.92 -5.69 0.66
CA THR A 255 16.89 -5.94 -0.41
C THR A 255 18.19 -6.57 0.07
N LEU A 256 18.60 -6.35 1.32
CA LEU A 256 19.77 -7.00 1.92
C LEU A 256 19.58 -8.52 1.97
N VAL A 257 18.42 -8.98 2.44
CA VAL A 257 18.08 -10.40 2.48
C VAL A 257 17.95 -10.97 1.06
N ALA A 258 17.37 -10.19 0.15
CA ALA A 258 17.26 -10.59 -1.25
C ALA A 258 18.62 -10.81 -1.94
N GLN A 259 19.61 -9.99 -1.59
CA GLN A 259 21.00 -10.13 -2.12
C GLN A 259 21.62 -11.47 -1.70
N GLU A 260 21.32 -11.97 -0.50
CA GLU A 260 21.81 -13.27 -0.02
C GLU A 260 21.06 -14.45 -0.68
N ILE A 261 19.77 -14.26 -0.98
CA ILE A 261 18.92 -15.31 -1.53
C ILE A 261 19.15 -15.51 -3.02
N PHE A 262 19.29 -14.42 -3.78
CA PHE A 262 19.20 -14.42 -5.23
C PHE A 262 20.57 -14.37 -5.94
N PRO A 263 20.69 -15.00 -7.12
CA PRO A 263 21.75 -14.66 -8.05
C PRO A 263 21.52 -13.24 -8.60
N THR A 264 22.58 -12.59 -9.08
CA THR A 264 22.59 -11.16 -9.46
C THR A 264 21.43 -10.74 -10.37
N TRP A 265 21.08 -11.53 -11.39
CA TRP A 265 20.00 -11.19 -12.32
C TRP A 265 18.63 -11.23 -11.67
N LEU A 266 18.39 -12.16 -10.74
CA LEU A 266 17.12 -12.28 -10.02
C LEU A 266 17.02 -11.24 -8.90
N TYR A 267 18.15 -10.87 -8.30
CA TYR A 267 18.24 -9.74 -7.37
C TYR A 267 17.83 -8.42 -8.05
N LEU A 268 18.36 -8.15 -9.27
CA LEU A 268 17.93 -6.98 -10.04
C LEU A 268 16.45 -7.02 -10.36
N PHE A 269 15.91 -8.17 -10.76
CA PHE A 269 14.47 -8.33 -10.95
C PHE A 269 13.67 -8.05 -9.66
N PHE A 270 14.15 -8.50 -8.50
CA PHE A 270 13.51 -8.23 -7.20
C PHE A 270 13.54 -6.74 -6.85
N VAL A 271 14.62 -6.04 -7.09
CA VAL A 271 14.70 -4.61 -6.81
C VAL A 271 13.73 -3.83 -7.71
N PHE A 272 13.72 -4.11 -9.02
CA PHE A 272 12.81 -3.45 -9.95
C PHE A 272 11.36 -3.90 -9.78
N GLY A 273 11.09 -5.19 -9.85
CA GLY A 273 9.74 -5.76 -9.77
C GLY A 273 9.14 -5.66 -8.37
N GLY A 274 9.96 -5.74 -7.34
CA GLY A 274 9.56 -5.62 -5.93
C GLY A 274 9.59 -4.17 -5.44
N ALA A 275 10.80 -3.63 -5.16
CA ALA A 275 10.92 -2.36 -4.45
C ALA A 275 10.45 -1.15 -5.28
N VAL A 276 10.90 -1.04 -6.53
CA VAL A 276 10.57 0.07 -7.42
C VAL A 276 9.07 0.06 -7.74
N PHE A 277 8.50 -1.09 -8.12
CA PHE A 277 7.07 -1.16 -8.43
C PHE A 277 6.18 -1.07 -7.20
N ALA A 278 6.60 -1.51 -6.02
CA ALA A 278 5.86 -1.29 -4.79
C ALA A 278 5.60 0.20 -4.53
N LEU A 279 6.61 1.04 -4.74
CA LEU A 279 6.50 2.48 -4.54
C LEU A 279 5.71 3.17 -5.66
N LEU A 280 5.91 2.74 -6.92
CA LEU A 280 5.13 3.27 -8.04
C LEU A 280 3.65 2.90 -7.95
N THR A 281 3.30 1.69 -7.54
CA THR A 281 1.90 1.28 -7.36
C THR A 281 1.24 2.08 -6.25
N THR A 282 1.94 2.33 -5.14
CA THR A 282 1.42 3.16 -4.06
C THR A 282 1.26 4.62 -4.50
N LEU A 283 2.24 5.18 -5.22
CA LEU A 283 2.18 6.53 -5.76
C LEU A 283 1.00 6.68 -6.74
N ASN A 284 0.90 5.80 -7.74
CA ASN A 284 -0.16 5.83 -8.74
C ASN A 284 -1.55 5.62 -8.12
N GLY A 285 -1.69 4.65 -7.22
CA GLY A 285 -2.93 4.39 -6.50
C GLY A 285 -3.34 5.58 -5.63
N THR A 286 -2.40 6.21 -4.91
CA THR A 286 -2.68 7.39 -4.08
C THR A 286 -3.20 8.54 -4.93
N LEU A 287 -2.60 8.84 -6.06
CA LEU A 287 -3.08 9.87 -6.98
C LEU A 287 -4.50 9.59 -7.48
N SER A 288 -4.87 8.33 -7.68
CA SER A 288 -6.20 7.97 -8.17
C SER A 288 -7.32 8.22 -7.16
N TRP A 289 -7.10 7.97 -5.86
CA TRP A 289 -8.15 8.12 -4.85
C TRP A 289 -8.13 9.48 -4.13
N VAL A 290 -6.98 10.16 -4.06
CA VAL A 290 -6.88 11.49 -3.43
C VAL A 290 -7.75 12.51 -4.13
N THR A 291 -7.73 12.53 -5.47
CA THR A 291 -8.54 13.45 -6.27
C THR A 291 -10.03 13.29 -6.00
N ARG A 292 -10.52 12.06 -5.81
CA ARG A 292 -11.92 11.79 -5.48
C ARG A 292 -12.31 12.29 -4.08
N GLY A 293 -11.43 12.12 -3.10
CA GLY A 293 -11.63 12.67 -1.75
C GLY A 293 -11.73 14.19 -1.74
N LEU A 294 -10.83 14.87 -2.48
CA LEU A 294 -10.86 16.33 -2.65
C LEU A 294 -12.09 16.81 -3.40
N GLN A 295 -12.48 16.13 -4.47
CA GLN A 295 -13.69 16.43 -5.24
C GLN A 295 -14.95 16.33 -4.37
N ALA A 296 -15.08 15.29 -3.55
CA ALA A 296 -16.22 15.14 -2.65
C ALA A 296 -16.35 16.30 -1.67
N ALA A 297 -15.23 16.80 -1.14
CA ALA A 297 -15.21 17.97 -0.27
C ALA A 297 -15.54 19.26 -1.03
N ALA A 298 -15.06 19.43 -2.27
CA ALA A 298 -15.35 20.59 -3.11
C ALA A 298 -16.83 20.65 -3.52
N LYS A 299 -17.43 19.54 -3.93
CA LYS A 299 -18.87 19.45 -4.24
C LYS A 299 -19.76 19.85 -3.04
N GLN A 300 -19.22 19.86 -1.84
CA GLN A 300 -19.91 20.25 -0.61
C GLN A 300 -19.50 21.63 -0.08
N GLY A 301 -18.75 22.42 -0.88
CA GLY A 301 -18.38 23.79 -0.55
C GLY A 301 -17.21 23.96 0.42
N TRP A 302 -16.45 22.89 0.73
CA TRP A 302 -15.29 22.94 1.63
C TRP A 302 -13.97 23.30 0.94
N LEU A 303 -13.94 23.18 -0.39
CA LEU A 303 -12.82 23.54 -1.24
C LEU A 303 -13.31 24.38 -2.42
N PRO A 304 -12.44 25.12 -3.13
CA PRO A 304 -12.84 25.91 -4.31
C PRO A 304 -13.60 25.06 -5.33
N GLU A 305 -14.66 25.60 -5.91
CA GLU A 305 -15.53 24.91 -6.88
C GLU A 305 -14.77 24.31 -8.06
N LYS A 306 -13.68 24.95 -8.50
CA LYS A 306 -12.81 24.44 -9.57
C LYS A 306 -12.23 23.06 -9.28
N THR A 307 -12.05 22.68 -8.02
CA THR A 307 -11.57 21.34 -7.64
C THR A 307 -12.67 20.27 -7.72
N ALA A 308 -13.91 20.67 -7.97
CA ALA A 308 -15.04 19.75 -8.22
C ALA A 308 -15.20 19.40 -9.71
N GLU A 309 -14.58 20.20 -10.61
CA GLU A 309 -14.68 20.00 -12.05
C GLU A 309 -13.92 18.75 -12.50
N GLU A 310 -14.50 18.03 -13.46
CA GLU A 310 -13.87 16.86 -14.06
C GLU A 310 -13.33 17.22 -15.45
N ASN A 311 -12.17 16.66 -15.80
CA ASN A 311 -11.66 16.76 -17.15
C ASN A 311 -12.51 15.94 -18.14
N ARG A 312 -12.17 15.98 -19.44
CA ARG A 312 -12.89 15.23 -20.50
C ARG A 312 -12.93 13.72 -20.27
N ASN A 313 -12.03 13.20 -19.42
CA ASN A 313 -11.91 11.77 -19.10
C ASN A 313 -12.59 11.41 -17.76
N GLY A 314 -13.34 12.35 -17.13
CA GLY A 314 -14.03 12.14 -15.88
C GLY A 314 -13.12 12.06 -14.65
N VAL A 315 -11.93 12.64 -14.74
CA VAL A 315 -10.97 12.73 -13.62
C VAL A 315 -11.04 14.13 -13.03
N PRO A 316 -11.20 14.27 -11.69
CA PRO A 316 -11.19 15.56 -11.00
C PRO A 316 -9.85 16.26 -11.08
#